data_c38ae6d3ff0b0f57ae12f127351a5777
#
_entry.id   c38ae6d3ff0b0f57ae12f127351a5777
#
_cell.length_a   1.000
_cell.length_b   1.000
_cell.length_c   1.000
_cell.angle_alpha   90.00
_cell.angle_beta   90.00
_cell.angle_gamma   90.00
#
_symmetry.space_group_name_H-M   'P 1'
#
loop_
_entity.id
_entity.type
_entity.pdbx_description
1 polymer ?
#
loop_
_entity_poly.entity_id
_entity_poly.type
_entity_poly.pdbx_seq_one_letter_code
_entity_poly.pdbx_strand_id
1 'polypeptide(L)'
;MTSLPYRLGTGAVLKNSEGLVFAAQRIDNPEPAWQMPQGGIDKGEAPSQAVMRELLEEIGTDKALIIGQSNWLDYDLPEELVGKIWKGKYRGQRQKWFLMDFQGEDSDINIETEHPEFREWAWLPFPELIDLIVPFKRDLYRQIGMELG
;
A
#
# COMPACT_ATOMS: atom_id res chain seq x y z
N MET A 1 -5.65 13.16 -23.77
CA MET A 1 -4.77 12.00 -23.43
C MET A 1 -3.54 12.51 -22.68
N THR A 2 -3.27 11.94 -21.54
CA THR A 2 -2.11 12.36 -20.76
C THR A 2 -0.86 11.61 -21.21
N SER A 3 0.25 12.34 -21.30
CA SER A 3 1.56 11.78 -21.59
C SER A 3 2.42 11.64 -20.31
N LEU A 4 1.83 11.91 -19.15
CA LEU A 4 2.58 11.85 -17.90
C LEU A 4 3.01 10.41 -17.58
N PRO A 5 4.18 10.24 -16.93
CA PRO A 5 4.65 8.91 -16.54
C PRO A 5 3.90 8.39 -15.32
N TYR A 6 4.07 7.09 -15.02
CA TYR A 6 3.65 6.50 -13.76
C TYR A 6 4.73 6.71 -12.70
N ARG A 7 4.29 7.00 -11.47
CA ARG A 7 5.19 7.03 -10.31
C ARG A 7 5.47 5.58 -9.89
N LEU A 8 6.74 5.24 -9.72
CA LEU A 8 7.10 3.89 -9.26
C LEU A 8 6.85 3.76 -7.76
N GLY A 9 6.16 2.70 -7.39
CA GLY A 9 5.81 2.45 -6.00
C GLY A 9 5.80 0.98 -5.66
N THR A 10 5.56 0.71 -4.39
CA THR A 10 5.50 -0.63 -3.82
C THR A 10 4.44 -0.69 -2.75
N GLY A 11 3.97 -1.88 -2.44
CA GLY A 11 2.99 -2.09 -1.38
C GLY A 11 3.14 -3.45 -0.72
N ALA A 12 2.56 -3.57 0.46
CA ALA A 12 2.66 -4.78 1.28
C ALA A 12 1.29 -5.39 1.53
N VAL A 13 1.15 -6.67 1.16
CA VAL A 13 0.06 -7.51 1.64
C VAL A 13 0.63 -8.25 2.85
N LEU A 14 0.50 -7.65 4.02
CA LEU A 14 1.07 -8.17 5.26
C LEU A 14 0.02 -9.03 5.96
N LYS A 15 0.28 -10.34 6.03
CA LYS A 15 -0.64 -11.32 6.63
C LYS A 15 -0.17 -11.75 8.01
N ASN A 16 -1.12 -11.87 8.93
CA ASN A 16 -0.85 -12.47 10.24
C ASN A 16 -1.09 -13.99 10.19
N SER A 17 -0.91 -14.66 11.34
CA SER A 17 -1.04 -16.11 11.42
C SER A 17 -2.46 -16.62 11.15
N GLU A 18 -3.47 -15.75 11.22
CA GLU A 18 -4.86 -16.11 10.92
C GLU A 18 -5.22 -15.85 9.45
N GLY A 19 -4.25 -15.40 8.64
CA GLY A 19 -4.49 -15.11 7.23
C GLY A 19 -5.15 -13.76 6.98
N LEU A 20 -5.30 -12.94 8.01
CA LEU A 20 -5.85 -11.60 7.87
C LEU A 20 -4.76 -10.63 7.44
N VAL A 21 -5.17 -9.55 6.78
CA VAL A 21 -4.28 -8.59 6.16
C VAL A 21 -4.30 -7.27 6.94
N PHE A 22 -3.13 -6.67 7.11
CA PHE A 22 -3.03 -5.34 7.72
C PHE A 22 -3.67 -4.30 6.82
N ALA A 23 -4.54 -3.50 7.40
CA ALA A 23 -5.18 -2.38 6.72
C ALA A 23 -5.30 -1.20 7.67
N ALA A 24 -5.28 0.01 7.11
CA ALA A 24 -5.32 1.22 7.93
C ALA A 24 -6.07 2.33 7.21
N GLN A 25 -6.56 3.29 7.98
CA GLN A 25 -7.20 4.50 7.46
C GLN A 25 -6.23 5.67 7.49
N ARG A 26 -6.16 6.42 6.40
CA ARG A 26 -5.27 7.58 6.28
C ARG A 26 -5.78 8.75 7.11
N ILE A 27 -4.83 9.49 7.72
CA ILE A 27 -5.12 10.72 8.46
C ILE A 27 -5.69 11.80 7.54
N ASP A 28 -5.16 11.88 6.31
CA ASP A 28 -5.50 12.94 5.36
C ASP A 28 -6.77 12.68 4.55
N ASN A 29 -7.44 11.56 4.77
CA ASN A 29 -8.70 11.23 4.09
C ASN A 29 -9.83 11.19 5.11
N PRO A 30 -10.81 12.12 5.02
CA PRO A 30 -11.95 12.13 5.94
C PRO A 30 -12.92 10.97 5.70
N GLU A 31 -12.90 10.37 4.52
CA GLU A 31 -13.77 9.23 4.20
C GLU A 31 -13.24 7.95 4.86
N PRO A 32 -14.12 7.04 5.28
CA PRO A 32 -13.70 5.78 5.92
C PRO A 32 -13.19 4.77 4.88
N ALA A 33 -12.04 5.04 4.31
CA ALA A 33 -11.41 4.15 3.34
C ALA A 33 -10.23 3.44 3.98
N TRP A 34 -10.17 2.13 3.80
CA TRP A 34 -9.10 1.29 4.34
C TRP A 34 -8.13 0.90 3.22
N GLN A 35 -6.84 0.93 3.52
CA GLN A 35 -5.81 0.59 2.56
C GLN A 35 -4.69 -0.22 3.18
N MET A 36 -3.97 -0.95 2.34
CA MET A 36 -2.74 -1.63 2.74
C MET A 36 -1.57 -0.65 2.69
N PRO A 37 -0.47 -0.92 3.44
CA PRO A 37 0.72 -0.06 3.39
C PRO A 37 1.30 0.02 1.98
N GLN A 38 1.70 1.22 1.58
CA GLN A 38 2.29 1.45 0.27
C GLN A 38 3.11 2.74 0.29
N GLY A 39 4.04 2.87 -0.65
CA GLY A 39 4.82 4.07 -0.77
C GLY A 39 5.65 4.11 -2.05
N GLY A 40 6.40 5.17 -2.23
CA GLY A 40 7.26 5.35 -3.39
C GLY A 40 8.56 4.57 -3.29
N ILE A 41 9.14 4.27 -4.45
CA ILE A 41 10.47 3.68 -4.56
C ILE A 41 11.46 4.82 -4.82
N ASP A 42 12.49 4.93 -3.98
CA ASP A 42 13.51 5.96 -4.15
C ASP A 42 14.49 5.58 -5.26
N LYS A 43 15.13 6.60 -5.83
CA LYS A 43 16.10 6.37 -6.90
C LYS A 43 17.22 5.45 -6.40
N GLY A 44 17.48 4.40 -7.18
CA GLY A 44 18.53 3.42 -6.85
C GLY A 44 18.09 2.35 -5.86
N GLU A 45 16.86 2.42 -5.38
CA GLU A 45 16.33 1.46 -4.40
C GLU A 45 15.64 0.31 -5.14
N ALA A 46 15.88 -0.93 -4.68
CA ALA A 46 15.14 -2.07 -5.21
C ALA A 46 13.72 -2.07 -4.63
N PRO A 47 12.71 -2.58 -5.36
CA PRO A 47 11.34 -2.63 -4.83
C PRO A 47 11.21 -3.34 -3.48
N SER A 48 11.96 -4.44 -3.27
CA SER A 48 11.92 -5.17 -2.00
C SER A 48 12.53 -4.37 -0.85
N GLN A 49 13.54 -3.56 -1.13
CA GLN A 49 14.11 -2.65 -0.12
C GLN A 49 13.12 -1.54 0.22
N ALA A 50 12.47 -1.01 -0.81
CA ALA A 50 11.49 0.07 -0.64
C ALA A 50 10.31 -0.37 0.22
N VAL A 51 9.78 -1.58 -0.01
CA VAL A 51 8.61 -2.04 0.76
C VAL A 51 8.96 -2.24 2.23
N MET A 52 10.16 -2.73 2.53
CA MET A 52 10.59 -2.90 3.92
C MET A 52 10.77 -1.55 4.61
N ARG A 53 11.36 -0.58 3.90
CA ARG A 53 11.52 0.79 4.42
C ARG A 53 10.17 1.45 4.68
N GLU A 54 9.26 1.39 3.69
CA GLU A 54 7.92 1.97 3.83
C GLU A 54 7.14 1.32 4.97
N LEU A 55 7.24 -0.01 5.10
CA LEU A 55 6.57 -0.71 6.18
C LEU A 55 7.04 -0.20 7.54
N LEU A 56 8.35 -0.08 7.74
CA LEU A 56 8.91 0.45 8.99
C LEU A 56 8.47 1.89 9.26
N GLU A 57 8.47 2.73 8.22
CA GLU A 57 8.05 4.13 8.35
C GLU A 57 6.57 4.28 8.69
N GLU A 58 5.72 3.41 8.13
CA GLU A 58 4.27 3.55 8.26
C GLU A 58 3.69 2.84 9.48
N ILE A 59 4.20 1.67 9.83
CA ILE A 59 3.61 0.87 10.90
C ILE A 59 4.57 0.59 12.07
N GLY A 60 5.77 1.16 12.03
CA GLY A 60 6.72 1.10 13.14
C GLY A 60 7.47 -0.21 13.29
N THR A 61 7.28 -1.17 12.39
CA THR A 61 7.99 -2.45 12.44
C THR A 61 8.25 -2.98 11.04
N ASP A 62 9.36 -3.68 10.88
CA ASP A 62 9.70 -4.43 9.67
C ASP A 62 9.85 -5.93 9.94
N LYS A 63 9.23 -6.41 11.02
CA LYS A 63 9.22 -7.84 11.37
C LYS A 63 8.31 -8.61 10.42
N ALA A 64 8.74 -8.74 9.19
CA ALA A 64 7.98 -9.37 8.13
C ALA A 64 8.91 -10.12 7.18
N LEU A 65 8.42 -11.26 6.68
CA LEU A 65 9.15 -12.08 5.73
C LEU A 65 8.45 -12.02 4.37
N ILE A 66 9.17 -11.58 3.34
CA ILE A 66 8.62 -11.58 1.99
C ILE A 66 8.54 -13.02 1.49
N ILE A 67 7.33 -13.45 1.08
CA ILE A 67 7.09 -14.81 0.59
C ILE A 67 6.55 -14.84 -0.84
N GLY A 68 6.30 -13.70 -1.44
CA GLY A 68 5.85 -13.60 -2.83
C GLY A 68 5.86 -12.17 -3.33
N GLN A 69 5.75 -12.02 -4.64
CA GLN A 69 5.67 -10.70 -5.26
C GLN A 69 4.78 -10.75 -6.49
N SER A 70 4.14 -9.62 -6.78
CA SER A 70 3.31 -9.47 -7.97
C SER A 70 4.16 -9.07 -9.17
N ASN A 71 3.55 -9.07 -10.34
CA ASN A 71 4.04 -8.32 -11.47
C ASN A 71 3.87 -6.82 -11.18
N TRP A 72 4.41 -5.97 -12.05
CA TRP A 72 4.14 -4.54 -11.97
C TRP A 72 2.67 -4.29 -12.31
N LEU A 73 1.96 -3.59 -11.43
CA LEU A 73 0.54 -3.29 -11.58
C LEU A 73 0.34 -1.78 -11.63
N ASP A 74 -0.45 -1.32 -12.58
CA ASP A 74 -0.67 0.10 -12.81
C ASP A 74 -2.08 0.51 -12.39
N TYR A 75 -2.22 1.73 -11.87
CA TYR A 75 -3.51 2.39 -11.78
C TYR A 75 -3.37 3.86 -12.16
N ASP A 76 -4.41 4.41 -12.76
CA ASP A 76 -4.46 5.82 -13.14
C ASP A 76 -5.25 6.61 -12.10
N LEU A 77 -4.80 7.84 -11.85
CA LEU A 77 -5.56 8.77 -11.02
C LEU A 77 -6.80 9.24 -11.77
N PRO A 78 -7.92 9.52 -11.05
CA PRO A 78 -9.03 10.27 -11.65
C PRO A 78 -8.53 11.60 -12.19
N GLU A 79 -9.10 12.09 -13.27
CA GLU A 79 -8.67 13.34 -13.90
C GLU A 79 -8.61 14.50 -12.92
N GLU A 80 -9.57 14.58 -12.00
CA GLU A 80 -9.63 15.66 -11.01
C GLU A 80 -8.46 15.65 -10.04
N LEU A 81 -7.71 14.54 -9.94
CA LEU A 81 -6.56 14.43 -9.05
C LEU A 81 -5.21 14.57 -9.76
N VAL A 82 -5.17 14.37 -11.08
CA VAL A 82 -3.90 14.34 -11.83
C VAL A 82 -3.07 15.61 -11.63
N GLY A 83 -3.70 16.77 -11.59
CA GLY A 83 -2.96 18.03 -11.41
C GLY A 83 -2.73 18.43 -9.96
N LYS A 84 -3.26 17.67 -8.98
CA LYS A 84 -3.31 18.09 -7.58
C LYS A 84 -2.35 17.36 -6.67
N ILE A 85 -2.01 16.10 -6.96
CA ILE A 85 -1.10 15.33 -6.13
C ILE A 85 0.20 15.08 -6.89
N TRP A 86 1.29 14.83 -6.15
CA TRP A 86 2.65 14.66 -6.68
C TRP A 86 3.05 15.82 -7.60
N LYS A 87 2.58 17.04 -7.29
CA LYS A 87 2.91 18.25 -8.06
C LYS A 87 2.51 18.16 -9.54
N GLY A 88 1.50 17.34 -9.87
CA GLY A 88 1.03 17.17 -11.23
C GLY A 88 1.98 16.41 -12.16
N LYS A 89 2.97 15.69 -11.61
CA LYS A 89 4.01 15.04 -12.41
C LYS A 89 3.65 13.67 -12.95
N TYR A 90 2.62 13.03 -12.41
CA TYR A 90 2.32 11.63 -12.70
C TYR A 90 0.85 11.42 -13.04
N ARG A 91 0.59 10.44 -13.90
CA ARG A 91 -0.78 10.04 -14.24
C ARG A 91 -1.37 9.02 -13.28
N GLY A 92 -0.54 8.38 -12.48
CA GLY A 92 -0.91 7.32 -11.54
C GLY A 92 0.34 6.67 -11.00
N GLN A 93 0.21 5.43 -10.54
CA GLN A 93 1.34 4.67 -10.06
C GLN A 93 1.49 3.34 -10.79
N ARG A 94 2.74 2.90 -10.92
CA ARG A 94 3.11 1.55 -11.29
C ARG A 94 3.75 0.93 -10.07
N GLN A 95 3.12 -0.12 -9.52
CA GLN A 95 3.48 -0.67 -8.22
C GLN A 95 3.83 -2.14 -8.30
N LYS A 96 4.82 -2.53 -7.51
CA LYS A 96 5.12 -3.93 -7.26
C LYS A 96 4.69 -4.26 -5.84
N TRP A 97 3.83 -5.25 -5.70
CA TRP A 97 3.28 -5.65 -4.41
C TRP A 97 3.96 -6.91 -3.89
N PHE A 98 4.13 -6.97 -2.58
CA PHE A 98 4.81 -8.08 -1.91
C PHE A 98 3.87 -8.74 -0.91
N LEU A 99 3.79 -10.07 -1.00
CA LEU A 99 3.10 -10.87 0.01
C LEU A 99 4.09 -11.14 1.14
N MET A 100 3.69 -10.84 2.37
CA MET A 100 4.56 -10.95 3.54
C MET A 100 3.87 -11.67 4.68
N ASP A 101 4.64 -12.50 5.38
CA ASP A 101 4.21 -13.07 6.65
C ASP A 101 4.69 -12.16 7.79
N PHE A 102 3.76 -11.72 8.64
CA PHE A 102 4.10 -10.93 9.81
C PHE A 102 4.81 -11.81 10.84
N GLN A 103 6.00 -11.41 11.25
CA GLN A 103 6.87 -12.15 12.17
C GLN A 103 6.86 -11.56 13.59
N GLY A 104 6.05 -10.53 13.82
CA GLY A 104 5.96 -9.86 15.11
C GLY A 104 4.63 -10.10 15.81
N GLU A 105 4.37 -9.28 16.80
CA GLU A 105 3.11 -9.26 17.54
C GLU A 105 2.40 -7.93 17.30
N ASP A 106 1.10 -7.86 17.60
CA ASP A 106 0.35 -6.62 17.44
C ASP A 106 0.98 -5.45 18.20
N SER A 107 1.60 -5.74 19.35
CA SER A 107 2.29 -4.71 20.13
C SER A 107 3.51 -4.12 19.44
N ASP A 108 4.04 -4.76 18.42
CA ASP A 108 5.14 -4.22 17.61
C ASP A 108 4.65 -3.16 16.64
N ILE A 109 3.36 -3.16 16.31
CA ILE A 109 2.78 -2.21 15.37
C ILE A 109 2.52 -0.88 16.06
N ASN A 110 3.08 0.19 15.50
CA ASN A 110 2.90 1.54 16.00
C ASN A 110 2.73 2.50 14.83
N ILE A 111 1.50 2.94 14.60
CA ILE A 111 1.19 3.88 13.52
C ILE A 111 1.48 5.33 13.91
N GLU A 112 1.81 5.59 15.16
CA GLU A 112 2.23 6.92 15.64
C GLU A 112 3.74 7.08 15.43
N THR A 113 4.16 7.05 14.17
CA THR A 113 5.56 7.18 13.77
C THR A 113 5.97 8.65 13.67
N GLU A 114 7.23 8.93 13.29
CA GLU A 114 7.73 10.30 13.17
C GLU A 114 6.89 11.15 12.21
N HIS A 115 6.46 10.53 11.10
CA HIS A 115 5.59 11.18 10.11
C HIS A 115 4.34 10.32 9.92
N PRO A 116 3.37 10.38 10.85
CA PRO A 116 2.24 9.47 10.83
C PRO A 116 1.35 9.67 9.61
N GLU A 117 0.96 8.57 9.00
CA GLU A 117 0.05 8.57 7.85
C GLU A 117 -1.31 7.98 8.18
N PHE A 118 -1.40 7.18 9.23
CA PHE A 118 -2.61 6.44 9.58
C PHE A 118 -3.17 6.88 10.93
N ARG A 119 -4.52 6.89 11.04
CA ARG A 119 -5.21 7.21 12.29
C ARG A 119 -5.72 5.98 13.03
N GLU A 120 -5.93 4.85 12.33
CA GLU A 120 -6.26 3.57 12.94
C GLU A 120 -5.91 2.42 12.01
N TRP A 121 -5.78 1.22 12.57
CA TRP A 121 -5.45 0.03 11.80
C TRP A 121 -6.22 -1.19 12.32
N ALA A 122 -6.31 -2.22 11.49
CA ALA A 122 -6.95 -3.47 11.82
C ALA A 122 -6.43 -4.61 10.95
N TRP A 123 -6.63 -5.83 11.40
CA TRP A 123 -6.46 -7.02 10.58
C TRP A 123 -7.81 -7.34 9.93
N LEU A 124 -7.85 -7.37 8.60
CA LEU A 124 -9.10 -7.58 7.85
C LEU A 124 -8.94 -8.70 6.82
N PRO A 125 -10.03 -9.41 6.48
CA PRO A 125 -9.99 -10.33 5.35
C PRO A 125 -9.71 -9.56 4.06
N PHE A 126 -8.79 -10.08 3.23
CA PHE A 126 -8.42 -9.37 2.00
C PHE A 126 -9.63 -9.01 1.11
N PRO A 127 -10.61 -9.94 0.88
CA PRO A 127 -11.73 -9.58 0.01
C PRO A 127 -12.51 -8.34 0.46
N GLU A 128 -12.56 -8.06 1.75
CA GLU A 128 -13.25 -6.87 2.26
C GLU A 128 -12.53 -5.58 1.84
N LEU A 129 -11.22 -5.63 1.66
CA LEU A 129 -10.44 -4.45 1.27
C LEU A 129 -10.79 -3.95 -0.13
N ILE A 130 -11.24 -4.83 -1.01
CA ILE A 130 -11.67 -4.44 -2.35
C ILE A 130 -12.83 -3.45 -2.27
N ASP A 131 -13.74 -3.66 -1.32
CA ASP A 131 -14.87 -2.76 -1.12
C ASP A 131 -14.54 -1.54 -0.26
N LEU A 132 -13.54 -1.66 0.61
CA LEU A 132 -13.21 -0.61 1.58
C LEU A 132 -12.17 0.40 1.07
N ILE A 133 -11.42 0.06 0.03
CA ILE A 133 -10.46 0.98 -0.59
C ILE A 133 -11.21 2.05 -1.39
N VAL A 134 -10.56 3.21 -1.58
CA VAL A 134 -11.12 4.26 -2.45
C VAL A 134 -11.48 3.67 -3.81
N PRO A 135 -12.63 4.05 -4.40
CA PRO A 135 -13.15 3.37 -5.58
C PRO A 135 -12.19 3.26 -6.77
N PHE A 136 -11.38 4.28 -7.02
CA PHE A 136 -10.49 4.24 -8.20
C PHE A 136 -9.33 3.25 -8.05
N LYS A 137 -9.14 2.65 -6.87
CA LYS A 137 -8.12 1.61 -6.64
C LYS A 137 -8.70 0.21 -6.55
N ARG A 138 -10.02 0.04 -6.70
CA ARG A 138 -10.64 -1.29 -6.57
C ARG A 138 -10.10 -2.30 -7.56
N ASP A 139 -9.93 -1.90 -8.82
CA ASP A 139 -9.38 -2.82 -9.84
C ASP A 139 -7.95 -3.21 -9.52
N LEU A 140 -7.13 -2.29 -9.01
CA LEU A 140 -5.79 -2.60 -8.55
C LEU A 140 -5.83 -3.67 -7.46
N TYR A 141 -6.71 -3.50 -6.47
CA TYR A 141 -6.82 -4.46 -5.36
C TYR A 141 -7.31 -5.83 -5.84
N ARG A 142 -8.23 -5.87 -6.82
CA ARG A 142 -8.63 -7.13 -7.43
C ARG A 142 -7.46 -7.84 -8.10
N GLN A 143 -6.62 -7.10 -8.81
CA GLN A 143 -5.43 -7.65 -9.47
C GLN A 143 -4.43 -8.18 -8.43
N ILE A 144 -4.22 -7.45 -7.35
CA ILE A 144 -3.35 -7.90 -6.24
C ILE A 144 -3.87 -9.23 -5.70
N GLY A 145 -5.17 -9.33 -5.46
CA GLY A 145 -5.78 -10.56 -4.97
C GLY A 145 -5.62 -11.74 -5.92
N MET A 146 -5.67 -11.50 -7.23
CA MET A 146 -5.47 -12.54 -8.23
C MET A 146 -4.03 -13.06 -8.26
N GLU A 147 -3.06 -12.20 -7.99
CA GLU A 147 -1.65 -12.59 -8.05
C GLU A 147 -1.09 -13.07 -6.72
N LEU A 148 -1.57 -12.54 -5.60
CA LEU A 148 -1.00 -12.80 -4.28
C LEU A 148 -1.99 -13.41 -3.28
N GLY A 149 -3.25 -13.36 -3.61
CA GLY A 149 -4.28 -13.92 -2.73
C GLY A 149 -4.24 -15.42 -2.72
#